data_124cd19869ac2817509c096ae87ed069
#
_entry.id   124cd19869ac2817509c096ae87ed069
#
_cell.length_a   1.000
_cell.length_b   1.000
_cell.length_c   1.000
_cell.angle_alpha   90.00
_cell.angle_beta   90.00
_cell.angle_gamma   90.00
#
_symmetry.space_group_name_H-M   'P 1'
#
loop_
_entity.id
_entity.type
_entity.pdbx_description
1 polymer ?
#
loop_
_entity_poly.entity_id
_entity_poly.type
_entity_poly.pdbx_seq_one_letter_code
_entity_poly.pdbx_strand_id
1 'polypeptide(L)'
;KIYFKTGSAPVALRELSDIYHCNRALLITDPKLYLAGVAAPVVDQLRHQGIRVAEYFTIGETVSYEDLRGALPKLNEFQPDVILGVGGENALSAAKALLALYVDSELDLTAAADDSHLIPACDKAKLVLIAADCTSGAQTSPFAVLKDDEGEIRVLKSIYLLPELSITDADFTQWLTAEGIKNGALKVLSFAVRTYPVSYTHLRAHE
;
A
#
# COMPACT_ATOMS: atom_id res chain seq x y z
N LYS A 1 5.25 0.16 -12.32
CA LYS A 1 6.61 0.76 -12.35
C LYS A 1 7.17 0.87 -10.94
N ILE A 2 8.51 0.81 -10.77
CA ILE A 2 9.18 0.93 -9.48
C ILE A 2 10.11 2.14 -9.52
N TYR A 3 9.93 3.05 -8.55
CA TYR A 3 10.78 4.19 -8.28
C TYR A 3 11.55 3.93 -6.98
N PHE A 4 12.87 3.78 -7.08
CA PHE A 4 13.75 3.49 -5.95
C PHE A 4 14.91 4.48 -5.92
N LYS A 5 14.68 5.66 -5.37
CA LYS A 5 15.69 6.71 -5.23
C LYS A 5 15.18 7.81 -4.31
N THR A 6 16.06 8.42 -3.50
CA THR A 6 15.75 9.64 -2.73
C THR A 6 15.32 10.77 -3.69
N GLY A 7 14.22 11.44 -3.36
CA GLY A 7 13.63 12.49 -4.17
C GLY A 7 12.91 12.02 -5.43
N SER A 8 12.57 10.73 -5.53
CA SER A 8 11.85 10.19 -6.70
C SER A 8 10.34 10.34 -6.65
N ALA A 9 9.76 10.51 -5.46
CA ALA A 9 8.32 10.61 -5.31
C ALA A 9 7.68 11.76 -6.11
N PRO A 10 8.22 12.99 -6.13
CA PRO A 10 7.67 14.07 -6.96
C PRO A 10 7.68 13.75 -8.46
N VAL A 11 8.66 12.99 -8.93
CA VAL A 11 8.75 12.58 -10.34
C VAL A 11 7.71 11.52 -10.66
N ALA A 12 7.59 10.50 -9.79
CA ALA A 12 6.63 9.43 -9.96
C ALA A 12 5.18 9.95 -9.90
N LEU A 13 4.88 10.84 -8.94
CA LEU A 13 3.54 11.40 -8.79
C LEU A 13 3.10 12.28 -9.97
N ARG A 14 4.04 12.86 -10.74
CA ARG A 14 3.69 13.59 -11.97
C ARG A 14 3.08 12.68 -13.04
N GLU A 15 3.42 11.40 -13.05
CA GLU A 15 2.80 10.47 -13.99
C GLU A 15 1.28 10.38 -13.81
N LEU A 16 0.75 10.63 -12.60
CA LEU A 16 -0.68 10.58 -12.34
C LEU A 16 -1.46 11.60 -13.15
N SER A 17 -0.93 12.81 -13.30
CA SER A 17 -1.51 13.85 -14.19
C SER A 17 -1.12 13.64 -15.65
N ASP A 18 0.17 13.44 -15.93
CA ASP A 18 0.74 13.56 -17.27
C ASP A 18 0.49 12.32 -18.13
N ILE A 19 0.43 11.13 -17.51
CA ILE A 19 0.28 9.85 -18.22
C ILE A 19 -1.08 9.22 -17.94
N TYR A 20 -1.48 9.17 -16.66
CA TYR A 20 -2.72 8.46 -16.26
C TYR A 20 -3.94 9.37 -16.25
N HIS A 21 -3.77 10.70 -16.39
CA HIS A 21 -4.83 11.70 -16.42
C HIS A 21 -5.79 11.63 -15.23
N CYS A 22 -5.24 11.30 -14.05
CA CYS A 22 -5.99 11.19 -12.81
C CYS A 22 -6.44 12.57 -12.31
N ASN A 23 -7.62 12.63 -11.72
CA ASN A 23 -8.23 13.88 -11.22
C ASN A 23 -8.61 13.81 -9.73
N ARG A 24 -8.74 12.59 -9.17
CA ARG A 24 -9.21 12.36 -7.80
C ARG A 24 -8.38 11.27 -7.12
N ALA A 25 -7.63 11.62 -6.10
CA ALA A 25 -6.82 10.71 -5.31
C ALA A 25 -7.42 10.48 -3.93
N LEU A 26 -7.64 9.23 -3.54
CA LEU A 26 -7.90 8.86 -2.15
C LEU A 26 -6.57 8.44 -1.52
N LEU A 27 -6.07 9.26 -0.61
CA LEU A 27 -4.85 8.98 0.15
C LEU A 27 -5.20 8.23 1.42
N ILE A 28 -4.51 7.11 1.65
CA ILE A 28 -4.67 6.24 2.81
C ILE A 28 -3.35 6.21 3.56
N THR A 29 -3.40 6.53 4.85
CA THR A 29 -2.23 6.54 5.73
C THR A 29 -2.66 6.20 7.16
N ASP A 30 -1.72 5.91 8.04
CA ASP A 30 -2.01 5.69 9.44
C ASP A 30 -2.04 7.02 10.23
N PRO A 31 -2.71 7.05 11.41
CA PRO A 31 -2.84 8.27 12.20
C PRO A 31 -1.50 8.88 12.63
N LYS A 32 -0.50 8.05 12.93
CA LYS A 32 0.83 8.51 13.40
C LYS A 32 1.55 9.24 12.28
N LEU A 33 1.54 8.69 11.06
CA LEU A 33 2.15 9.31 9.88
C LEU A 33 1.41 10.57 9.44
N TYR A 34 0.08 10.55 9.55
CA TYR A 34 -0.74 11.72 9.27
C TYR A 34 -0.37 12.90 10.19
N LEU A 35 -0.35 12.66 11.51
CA LEU A 35 0.01 13.67 12.51
C LEU A 35 1.48 14.12 12.40
N ALA A 36 2.38 13.24 11.98
CA ALA A 36 3.79 13.56 11.72
C ALA A 36 4.00 14.35 10.41
N GLY A 37 2.95 14.56 9.60
CA GLY A 37 3.03 15.29 8.35
C GLY A 37 3.76 14.56 7.23
N VAL A 38 3.99 13.24 7.35
CA VAL A 38 4.73 12.44 6.35
C VAL A 38 4.01 12.41 4.99
N ALA A 39 2.69 12.37 5.01
CA ALA A 39 1.88 12.38 3.79
C ALA A 39 1.66 13.78 3.19
N ALA A 40 1.92 14.86 3.94
CA ALA A 40 1.64 16.21 3.49
C ALA A 40 2.34 16.61 2.16
N PRO A 41 3.62 16.28 1.92
CA PRO A 41 4.27 16.59 0.65
C PRO A 41 3.60 15.92 -0.55
N VAL A 42 3.02 14.72 -0.36
CA VAL A 42 2.28 14.00 -1.40
C VAL A 42 0.97 14.72 -1.71
N VAL A 43 0.22 15.11 -0.67
CA VAL A 43 -1.04 15.84 -0.80
C VAL A 43 -0.83 17.16 -1.52
N ASP A 44 0.19 17.91 -1.11
CA ASP A 44 0.53 19.22 -1.71
C ASP A 44 0.94 19.05 -3.17
N GLN A 45 1.75 18.06 -3.48
CA GLN A 45 2.16 17.75 -4.86
C GLN A 45 0.96 17.45 -5.75
N LEU A 46 0.04 16.58 -5.29
CA LEU A 46 -1.16 16.22 -6.06
C LEU A 46 -2.08 17.42 -6.27
N ARG A 47 -2.28 18.24 -5.22
CA ARG A 47 -3.07 19.47 -5.33
C ARG A 47 -2.48 20.49 -6.30
N HIS A 48 -1.14 20.65 -6.33
CA HIS A 48 -0.45 21.51 -7.31
C HIS A 48 -0.63 21.03 -8.75
N GLN A 49 -0.85 19.72 -8.95
CA GLN A 49 -1.16 19.13 -10.26
C GLN A 49 -2.66 19.22 -10.62
N GLY A 50 -3.48 19.86 -9.79
CA GLY A 50 -4.92 19.96 -10.01
C GLY A 50 -5.71 18.71 -9.61
N ILE A 51 -5.07 17.73 -8.99
CA ILE A 51 -5.73 16.49 -8.51
C ILE A 51 -6.42 16.79 -7.18
N ARG A 52 -7.71 16.50 -7.07
CA ARG A 52 -8.44 16.60 -5.81
C ARG A 52 -8.04 15.45 -4.90
N VAL A 53 -7.75 15.74 -3.64
CA VAL A 53 -7.30 14.73 -2.67
C VAL A 53 -8.30 14.63 -1.54
N ALA A 54 -8.81 13.41 -1.31
CA ALA A 54 -9.47 13.00 -0.07
C ALA A 54 -8.50 12.16 0.75
N GLU A 55 -8.53 12.31 2.07
CA GLU A 55 -7.60 11.68 2.98
C GLU A 55 -8.35 10.75 3.95
N TYR A 56 -7.86 9.53 4.14
CA TYR A 56 -8.36 8.56 5.12
C TYR A 56 -7.20 8.05 5.99
N PHE A 57 -7.28 8.27 7.28
CA PHE A 57 -6.19 8.00 8.23
C PHE A 57 -6.66 7.34 9.54
N THR A 58 -7.85 6.76 9.55
CA THR A 58 -8.38 6.06 10.75
C THR A 58 -8.14 4.56 10.68
N ILE A 59 -6.90 4.16 10.35
CA ILE A 59 -6.48 2.76 10.29
C ILE A 59 -5.84 2.39 11.61
N GLY A 60 -6.21 1.24 12.19
CA GLY A 60 -5.62 0.71 13.42
C GLY A 60 -4.16 0.25 13.27
N GLU A 61 -3.58 -0.25 14.36
CA GLU A 61 -2.21 -0.80 14.38
C GLU A 61 -2.06 -2.05 13.49
N THR A 62 -3.14 -2.76 13.24
CA THR A 62 -3.29 -3.78 12.20
C THR A 62 -4.61 -3.46 11.51
N VAL A 63 -4.55 -3.26 10.19
CA VAL A 63 -5.76 -2.93 9.43
C VAL A 63 -6.79 -4.04 9.54
N SER A 64 -8.00 -3.67 9.96
CA SER A 64 -9.11 -4.60 10.17
C SER A 64 -10.17 -4.47 9.08
N TYR A 65 -11.05 -5.46 8.99
CA TYR A 65 -12.22 -5.38 8.12
C TYR A 65 -13.14 -4.21 8.52
N GLU A 66 -13.19 -3.86 9.81
CA GLU A 66 -13.93 -2.70 10.30
C GLU A 66 -13.34 -1.37 9.77
N ASP A 67 -12.00 -1.23 9.79
CA ASP A 67 -11.32 -0.05 9.21
C ASP A 67 -11.67 0.11 7.72
N LEU A 68 -11.70 -0.99 6.98
CA LEU A 68 -12.04 -0.98 5.56
C LEU A 68 -13.51 -0.62 5.33
N ARG A 69 -14.44 -1.21 6.11
CA ARG A 69 -15.86 -0.84 6.06
C ARG A 69 -16.08 0.63 6.39
N GLY A 70 -15.32 1.18 7.34
CA GLY A 70 -15.33 2.60 7.67
C GLY A 70 -14.88 3.52 6.55
N ALA A 71 -14.01 3.03 5.67
CA ALA A 71 -13.50 3.79 4.52
C ALA A 71 -14.45 3.78 3.30
N LEU A 72 -15.29 2.74 3.16
CA LEU A 72 -16.14 2.54 1.98
C LEU A 72 -17.09 3.70 1.67
N PRO A 73 -17.78 4.35 2.63
CA PRO A 73 -18.64 5.48 2.32
C PRO A 73 -17.88 6.62 1.64
N LYS A 74 -16.68 6.95 2.15
CA LYS A 74 -15.83 7.98 1.58
C LYS A 74 -15.30 7.60 0.20
N LEU A 75 -14.90 6.34 0.03
CA LEU A 75 -14.45 5.79 -1.24
C LEU A 75 -15.56 5.90 -2.31
N ASN A 76 -16.78 5.46 -1.98
CA ASN A 76 -17.91 5.43 -2.90
C ASN A 76 -18.43 6.84 -3.23
N GLU A 77 -18.45 7.77 -2.27
CA GLU A 77 -18.85 9.16 -2.49
C GLU A 77 -17.80 9.91 -3.33
N PHE A 78 -16.54 9.77 -3.00
CA PHE A 78 -15.46 10.49 -3.65
C PHE A 78 -15.14 9.95 -5.03
N GLN A 79 -15.33 8.66 -5.29
CA GLN A 79 -15.06 7.97 -6.54
C GLN A 79 -13.65 8.28 -7.09
N PRO A 80 -12.58 7.88 -6.39
CA PRO A 80 -11.22 8.17 -6.83
C PRO A 80 -10.87 7.43 -8.12
N ASP A 81 -10.02 8.03 -8.94
CA ASP A 81 -9.35 7.39 -10.08
C ASP A 81 -7.91 6.94 -9.73
N VAL A 82 -7.45 7.31 -8.51
CA VAL A 82 -6.26 6.73 -7.90
C VAL A 82 -6.47 6.49 -6.40
N ILE A 83 -6.08 5.30 -5.94
CA ILE A 83 -5.97 4.96 -4.51
C ILE A 83 -4.49 4.94 -4.17
N LEU A 84 -4.10 5.75 -3.19
CA LEU A 84 -2.72 6.00 -2.85
C LEU A 84 -2.46 5.65 -1.38
N GLY A 85 -1.65 4.61 -1.15
CA GLY A 85 -1.22 4.22 0.19
C GLY A 85 0.14 4.86 0.53
N VAL A 86 0.22 5.59 1.65
CA VAL A 86 1.46 6.17 2.17
C VAL A 86 1.69 5.65 3.58
N GLY A 87 2.69 4.82 3.78
CA GLY A 87 2.92 4.29 5.12
C GLY A 87 3.71 3.00 5.17
N GLY A 88 3.53 2.30 6.29
CA GLY A 88 4.00 0.95 6.50
C GLY A 88 3.02 -0.09 5.94
N GLU A 89 3.25 -1.36 6.31
CA GLU A 89 2.46 -2.51 5.86
C GLU A 89 0.95 -2.32 5.99
N ASN A 90 0.48 -1.70 7.08
CA ASN A 90 -0.94 -1.51 7.34
C ASN A 90 -1.61 -0.56 6.34
N ALA A 91 -1.05 0.63 6.14
CA ALA A 91 -1.58 1.60 5.18
C ALA A 91 -1.55 1.06 3.75
N LEU A 92 -0.48 0.34 3.39
CA LEU A 92 -0.33 -0.26 2.07
C LEU A 92 -1.30 -1.43 1.86
N SER A 93 -1.53 -2.25 2.89
CA SER A 93 -2.52 -3.33 2.87
C SER A 93 -3.95 -2.80 2.77
N ALA A 94 -4.25 -1.73 3.52
CA ALA A 94 -5.55 -1.07 3.43
C ALA A 94 -5.84 -0.52 2.02
N ALA A 95 -4.85 0.15 1.40
CA ALA A 95 -5.00 0.66 0.04
C ALA A 95 -5.29 -0.45 -0.98
N LYS A 96 -4.62 -1.60 -0.85
CA LYS A 96 -4.85 -2.78 -1.70
C LYS A 96 -6.23 -3.38 -1.50
N ALA A 97 -6.63 -3.59 -0.24
CA ALA A 97 -7.94 -4.15 0.06
C ALA A 97 -9.08 -3.23 -0.36
N LEU A 98 -8.92 -1.90 -0.16
CA LEU A 98 -9.89 -0.92 -0.62
C LEU A 98 -10.00 -0.85 -2.15
N LEU A 99 -8.92 -1.12 -2.88
CA LEU A 99 -8.98 -1.25 -4.34
C LEU A 99 -9.90 -2.41 -4.75
N ALA A 100 -9.78 -3.58 -4.10
CA ALA A 100 -10.65 -4.72 -4.39
C ALA A 100 -12.11 -4.42 -4.04
N LEU A 101 -12.36 -3.84 -2.86
CA LEU A 101 -13.69 -3.43 -2.40
C LEU A 101 -14.30 -2.29 -3.21
N TYR A 102 -13.48 -1.49 -3.91
CA TYR A 102 -13.96 -0.43 -4.80
C TYR A 102 -14.59 -1.00 -6.08
N VAL A 103 -14.14 -2.17 -6.51
CA VAL A 103 -14.73 -2.89 -7.65
C VAL A 103 -15.98 -3.63 -7.22
N ASP A 104 -15.88 -4.37 -6.12
CA ASP A 104 -16.95 -5.18 -5.54
C ASP A 104 -17.06 -4.87 -4.04
N SER A 105 -18.03 -4.02 -3.68
CA SER A 105 -18.27 -3.59 -2.30
C SER A 105 -18.81 -4.69 -1.40
N GLU A 106 -19.32 -5.78 -1.99
CA GLU A 106 -19.86 -6.96 -1.28
C GLU A 106 -18.83 -8.10 -1.22
N LEU A 107 -17.59 -7.89 -1.67
CA LEU A 107 -16.55 -8.91 -1.65
C LEU A 107 -16.34 -9.44 -0.23
N ASP A 108 -16.55 -10.75 -0.06
CA ASP A 108 -16.20 -11.45 1.16
C ASP A 108 -14.67 -11.60 1.25
N LEU A 109 -14.06 -10.76 2.09
CA LEU A 109 -12.60 -10.74 2.26
C LEU A 109 -12.06 -12.02 2.91
N THR A 110 -12.88 -12.73 3.71
CA THR A 110 -12.48 -14.01 4.31
C THR A 110 -12.42 -15.08 3.23
N ALA A 111 -13.45 -15.19 2.41
CA ALA A 111 -13.45 -16.10 1.27
C ALA A 111 -12.35 -15.74 0.26
N ALA A 112 -12.10 -14.46 0.01
CA ALA A 112 -11.05 -13.99 -0.90
C ALA A 112 -9.62 -14.24 -0.36
N ALA A 113 -9.44 -14.40 0.94
CA ALA A 113 -8.17 -14.82 1.52
C ALA A 113 -7.90 -16.31 1.26
N ASP A 114 -8.95 -17.13 1.23
CA ASP A 114 -8.86 -18.57 0.94
C ASP A 114 -8.80 -18.85 -0.56
N ASP A 115 -9.52 -18.05 -1.38
CA ASP A 115 -9.55 -18.16 -2.85
C ASP A 115 -9.20 -16.81 -3.52
N SER A 116 -7.98 -16.71 -4.01
CA SER A 116 -7.46 -15.52 -4.69
C SER A 116 -8.19 -15.14 -5.99
N HIS A 117 -8.93 -16.07 -6.59
CA HIS A 117 -9.71 -15.82 -7.82
C HIS A 117 -10.93 -14.93 -7.58
N LEU A 118 -11.37 -14.80 -6.31
CA LEU A 118 -12.45 -13.90 -5.94
C LEU A 118 -12.05 -12.42 -5.96
N ILE A 119 -10.74 -12.12 -5.93
CA ILE A 119 -10.25 -10.73 -5.96
C ILE A 119 -10.36 -10.20 -7.39
N PRO A 120 -11.20 -9.17 -7.63
CA PRO A 120 -11.45 -8.67 -8.97
C PRO A 120 -10.28 -7.83 -9.50
N ALA A 121 -10.10 -7.82 -10.83
CA ALA A 121 -9.26 -6.83 -11.49
C ALA A 121 -9.90 -5.44 -11.39
N CYS A 122 -9.11 -4.43 -11.05
CA CYS A 122 -9.58 -3.06 -10.97
C CYS A 122 -9.10 -2.21 -12.15
N ASP A 123 -10.04 -1.68 -12.90
CA ASP A 123 -9.82 -0.69 -13.96
C ASP A 123 -10.36 0.72 -13.59
N LYS A 124 -11.13 0.82 -12.48
CA LYS A 124 -11.73 2.08 -12.01
C LYS A 124 -10.70 3.04 -11.41
N ALA A 125 -9.66 2.52 -10.77
CA ALA A 125 -8.64 3.31 -10.12
C ALA A 125 -7.26 2.69 -10.25
N LYS A 126 -6.22 3.53 -10.29
CA LYS A 126 -4.83 3.10 -10.22
C LYS A 126 -4.40 2.94 -8.76
N LEU A 127 -3.58 1.95 -8.47
CA LEU A 127 -2.98 1.76 -7.16
C LEU A 127 -1.57 2.33 -7.14
N VAL A 128 -1.30 3.24 -6.20
CA VAL A 128 0.03 3.81 -5.96
C VAL A 128 0.42 3.57 -4.52
N LEU A 129 1.62 3.05 -4.30
CA LEU A 129 2.09 2.74 -2.96
C LEU A 129 3.43 3.42 -2.69
N ILE A 130 3.48 4.20 -1.62
CA ILE A 130 4.67 4.90 -1.12
C ILE A 130 5.05 4.29 0.22
N ALA A 131 6.20 3.61 0.26
CA ALA A 131 6.70 3.06 1.51
C ALA A 131 7.28 4.15 2.40
N ALA A 132 6.78 4.27 3.63
CA ALA A 132 7.32 5.14 4.67
C ALA A 132 8.12 4.37 5.72
N ASP A 133 8.30 3.08 5.53
CA ASP A 133 9.23 2.23 6.27
C ASP A 133 10.00 1.31 5.31
N CYS A 134 10.99 0.59 5.84
CA CYS A 134 11.83 -0.33 5.07
C CYS A 134 11.61 -1.79 5.48
N THR A 135 10.46 -2.12 6.09
CA THR A 135 10.33 -3.39 6.81
C THR A 135 9.62 -4.49 6.07
N SER A 136 8.59 -4.17 5.27
CA SER A 136 7.67 -5.20 4.76
C SER A 136 7.84 -5.53 3.27
N GLY A 137 8.30 -4.57 2.47
CA GLY A 137 8.27 -4.70 1.00
C GLY A 137 6.86 -4.73 0.42
N ALA A 138 5.85 -4.34 1.21
CA ALA A 138 4.45 -4.38 0.81
C ALA A 138 4.15 -3.56 -0.45
N GLN A 139 4.93 -2.49 -0.70
CA GLN A 139 4.79 -1.65 -1.90
C GLN A 139 5.09 -2.38 -3.21
N THR A 140 5.74 -3.53 -3.17
CA THR A 140 6.09 -4.31 -4.37
C THR A 140 5.48 -5.71 -4.38
N SER A 141 4.76 -6.08 -3.32
CA SER A 141 4.19 -7.42 -3.16
C SER A 141 2.73 -7.51 -3.61
N PRO A 142 2.25 -8.69 -4.03
CA PRO A 142 0.86 -8.94 -4.36
C PRO A 142 0.00 -9.29 -3.13
N PHE A 143 0.47 -8.99 -1.91
CA PHE A 143 -0.18 -9.39 -0.67
C PHE A 143 -0.77 -8.17 0.05
N ALA A 144 -1.89 -8.38 0.75
CA ALA A 144 -2.43 -7.48 1.76
C ALA A 144 -2.73 -8.28 3.03
N VAL A 145 -2.22 -7.80 4.16
CA VAL A 145 -2.38 -8.44 5.47
C VAL A 145 -3.46 -7.70 6.23
N LEU A 146 -4.49 -8.40 6.65
CA LEU A 146 -5.68 -7.85 7.29
C LEU A 146 -6.02 -8.65 8.55
N LYS A 147 -6.77 -8.04 9.45
CA LYS A 147 -7.37 -8.70 10.60
C LYS A 147 -8.89 -8.82 10.36
N ASP A 148 -9.41 -10.05 10.44
CA ASP A 148 -10.84 -10.29 10.31
C ASP A 148 -11.63 -9.90 11.57
N ASP A 149 -12.95 -10.12 11.54
CA ASP A 149 -13.84 -9.76 12.64
C ASP A 149 -13.65 -10.67 13.88
N GLU A 150 -13.08 -11.85 13.73
CA GLU A 150 -12.70 -12.77 14.80
C GLU A 150 -11.31 -12.45 15.40
N GLY A 151 -10.58 -11.50 14.80
CA GLY A 151 -9.24 -11.10 15.23
C GLY A 151 -8.11 -11.89 14.61
N GLU A 152 -8.42 -12.81 13.69
CA GLU A 152 -7.44 -13.64 12.98
C GLU A 152 -6.78 -12.88 11.83
N ILE A 153 -5.52 -13.20 11.57
CA ILE A 153 -4.78 -12.61 10.45
C ILE A 153 -5.12 -13.33 9.16
N ARG A 154 -5.62 -12.58 8.20
CA ARG A 154 -5.91 -13.02 6.83
C ARG A 154 -4.97 -12.36 5.84
N VAL A 155 -4.60 -13.09 4.80
CA VAL A 155 -3.70 -12.60 3.76
C VAL A 155 -4.41 -12.68 2.42
N LEU A 156 -4.80 -11.55 1.88
CA LEU A 156 -5.24 -11.48 0.49
C LEU A 156 -4.03 -11.62 -0.42
N LYS A 157 -4.17 -12.41 -1.48
CA LYS A 157 -3.10 -12.65 -2.45
C LYS A 157 -3.67 -12.60 -3.87
N SER A 158 -3.29 -11.60 -4.64
CA SER A 158 -3.67 -11.51 -6.05
C SER A 158 -2.71 -10.62 -6.84
N ILE A 159 -2.47 -10.97 -8.10
CA ILE A 159 -1.72 -10.10 -9.01
C ILE A 159 -2.39 -8.74 -9.19
N TYR A 160 -3.70 -8.66 -9.02
CA TYR A 160 -4.49 -7.43 -9.11
C TYR A 160 -4.26 -6.46 -7.94
N LEU A 161 -3.55 -6.90 -6.88
CA LEU A 161 -3.12 -6.07 -5.76
C LEU A 161 -1.71 -5.47 -5.97
N LEU A 162 -1.07 -5.77 -7.10
CA LEU A 162 0.20 -5.11 -7.44
C LEU A 162 -0.06 -3.66 -7.86
N PRO A 163 0.74 -2.70 -7.33
CA PRO A 163 0.55 -1.30 -7.67
C PRO A 163 1.01 -0.96 -9.09
N GLU A 164 0.36 0.02 -9.68
CA GLU A 164 0.81 0.67 -10.92
C GLU A 164 2.14 1.39 -10.72
N LEU A 165 2.25 2.12 -9.61
CA LEU A 165 3.47 2.79 -9.16
C LEU A 165 3.83 2.35 -7.75
N SER A 166 5.05 1.84 -7.59
CA SER A 166 5.67 1.54 -6.31
C SER A 166 6.80 2.53 -6.07
N ILE A 167 6.72 3.29 -4.98
CA ILE A 167 7.67 4.35 -4.67
C ILE A 167 8.37 4.03 -3.35
N THR A 168 9.69 3.91 -3.41
CA THR A 168 10.57 3.76 -2.26
C THR A 168 11.55 4.93 -2.26
N ASP A 169 11.22 5.93 -1.46
CA ASP A 169 11.95 7.18 -1.37
C ASP A 169 12.34 7.43 0.09
N ALA A 170 13.65 7.59 0.34
CA ALA A 170 14.17 7.73 1.70
C ALA A 170 13.64 8.99 2.42
N ASP A 171 13.15 9.99 1.69
CA ASP A 171 12.58 11.19 2.31
C ASP A 171 11.33 10.87 3.15
N PHE A 172 10.61 9.79 2.84
CA PHE A 172 9.46 9.33 3.63
C PHE A 172 9.84 8.54 4.89
N THR A 173 11.10 8.20 5.08
CA THR A 173 11.57 7.43 6.26
C THR A 173 12.17 8.29 7.37
N GLN A 174 12.27 9.60 7.19
CA GLN A 174 12.89 10.54 8.14
C GLN A 174 12.18 10.64 9.50
N TRP A 175 10.91 10.23 9.56
CA TRP A 175 10.13 10.17 10.80
C TRP A 175 10.50 8.97 11.69
N LEU A 176 11.21 7.98 11.13
CA LEU A 176 11.57 6.76 11.86
C LEU A 176 12.58 7.09 12.96
N THR A 177 12.33 6.56 14.16
CA THR A 177 13.30 6.61 15.26
C THR A 177 14.49 5.68 14.97
N ALA A 178 15.62 5.92 15.64
CA ALA A 178 16.79 5.03 15.54
C ALA A 178 16.43 3.56 15.90
N GLU A 179 15.53 3.36 16.86
CA GLU A 179 15.02 2.03 17.21
C GLU A 179 14.15 1.44 16.09
N GLY A 180 13.28 2.23 15.48
CA GLY A 180 12.48 1.81 14.33
C GLY A 180 13.35 1.38 13.16
N ILE A 181 14.40 2.13 12.85
CA ILE A 181 15.37 1.77 11.80
C ILE A 181 16.09 0.46 12.13
N LYS A 182 16.56 0.31 13.38
CA LYS A 182 17.23 -0.92 13.84
C LYS A 182 16.32 -2.14 13.73
N ASN A 183 15.08 -2.03 14.20
CA ASN A 183 14.10 -3.12 14.13
C ASN A 183 13.76 -3.48 12.68
N GLY A 184 13.61 -2.47 11.83
CA GLY A 184 13.41 -2.66 10.39
C GLY A 184 14.59 -3.39 9.73
N ALA A 185 15.80 -2.98 10.02
CA ALA A 185 17.01 -3.62 9.49
C ALA A 185 17.13 -5.09 9.93
N LEU A 186 16.81 -5.41 11.21
CA LEU A 186 16.79 -6.78 11.71
C LEU A 186 15.72 -7.63 11.00
N LYS A 187 14.55 -7.08 10.74
CA LYS A 187 13.47 -7.76 10.00
C LYS A 187 13.91 -8.07 8.56
N VAL A 188 14.50 -7.11 7.86
CA VAL A 188 15.03 -7.28 6.49
C VAL A 188 16.15 -8.33 6.48
N LEU A 189 17.08 -8.28 7.45
CA LEU A 189 18.14 -9.29 7.58
C LEU A 189 17.57 -10.69 7.80
N SER A 190 16.56 -10.82 8.66
CA SER A 190 15.87 -12.10 8.90
C SER A 190 15.26 -12.67 7.62
N PHE A 191 14.60 -11.84 6.80
CA PHE A 191 14.07 -12.28 5.51
C PHE A 191 15.18 -12.70 4.55
N ALA A 192 16.26 -11.92 4.43
CA ALA A 192 17.38 -12.24 3.57
C ALA A 192 18.04 -13.57 3.94
N VAL A 193 18.25 -13.81 5.24
CA VAL A 193 18.81 -15.10 5.72
C VAL A 193 17.88 -16.27 5.44
N ARG A 194 16.56 -16.09 5.58
CA ARG A 194 15.57 -17.16 5.33
C ARG A 194 15.42 -17.50 3.85
N THR A 195 15.59 -16.54 2.96
CA THR A 195 15.45 -16.74 1.50
C THR A 195 16.73 -17.28 0.86
N TYR A 196 17.90 -17.04 1.45
CA TYR A 196 19.18 -17.47 0.90
C TYR A 196 19.30 -18.98 0.66
N PRO A 197 18.91 -19.87 1.60
CA PRO A 197 18.98 -21.33 1.38
C PRO A 197 18.07 -21.83 0.26
N VAL A 198 16.90 -21.19 0.08
CA VAL A 198 15.92 -21.57 -0.95
C VAL A 198 16.47 -21.30 -2.35
N SER A 199 17.11 -20.15 -2.56
CA SER A 199 17.74 -19.81 -3.84
C SER A 199 18.86 -20.77 -4.19
N TYR A 200 19.64 -21.26 -3.22
CA TYR A 200 20.75 -22.17 -3.43
C TYR A 200 20.28 -23.59 -3.79
N THR A 201 19.18 -24.07 -3.20
CA THR A 201 18.58 -25.38 -3.52
C THR A 201 17.98 -25.42 -4.92
N HIS A 202 17.36 -24.32 -5.37
CA HIS A 202 16.82 -24.25 -6.74
C HIS A 202 17.92 -24.23 -7.82
N LEU A 203 19.04 -23.55 -7.56
CA LEU A 203 20.18 -23.53 -8.50
C LEU A 203 20.84 -24.89 -8.66
N ARG A 204 20.91 -25.73 -7.60
CA ARG A 204 21.45 -27.09 -7.67
C ARG A 204 20.53 -28.13 -8.32
N ALA A 205 19.24 -27.87 -8.37
CA ALA A 205 18.28 -28.80 -8.99
C ALA A 205 18.30 -28.76 -10.53
N HIS A 206 19.08 -27.84 -11.12
CA HIS A 206 19.25 -27.69 -12.57
C HIS A 206 20.66 -28.02 -13.07
N GLU A 207 21.59 -28.46 -12.19
CA GLU A 207 22.86 -29.11 -12.53
C GLU A 207 22.71 -30.64 -12.49
#